data_f537aaa52b1d9e72dd83abfff96a6312
#
_entry.id   f537aaa52b1d9e72dd83abfff96a6312
#
_cell.length_a   1.000
_cell.length_b   1.000
_cell.length_c   1.000
_cell.angle_alpha   90.00
_cell.angle_beta   90.00
_cell.angle_gamma   90.00
#
_symmetry.space_group_name_H-M   'P 1'
#
loop_
_entity.id
_entity.type
_entity.pdbx_description
1 polymer ?
#
loop_
_entity_poly.entity_id
_entity_poly.type
_entity_poly.pdbx_seq_one_letter_code
_entity_poly.pdbx_strand_id
1 'polypeptide(L)'
;SKLRYVGPKPRKRYFFGIFADREMDKMYDVIIVGGGPAGIFSALELTKAGMKVVIIEKGRPIEKRHCPQAELQKCVRCKPCDIMCGWGGAGAFSDGKLTLTTEYGGWLDEYLPKADVLKMIHYADEQYIKYGSPQKIYGDDFQDEIRSLKQRSAAADLQLIPARIRHLGTDNAYSILKAMSDDIAQKADIRTLTMVEEIVPGKDGAAHKVILKGGEEISAKYLIAAPGREGAEWFRAQATKLGLPMTNNSVDIGVRVELPAEIFAPITDVVYESKLIYYTKKFDDQVRTFCMNPY
;
A
#
# COMPACT_ATOMS: atom_id res chain seq x y z
N SER A 1 -65.62 -52.05 24.30
CA SER A 1 -65.40 -50.82 23.51
C SER A 1 -64.25 -50.00 24.09
N LYS A 2 -63.14 -49.93 23.37
CA LYS A 2 -61.94 -49.15 23.75
C LYS A 2 -61.98 -47.84 23.01
N LEU A 3 -62.21 -46.76 23.71
CA LEU A 3 -62.02 -45.40 23.20
C LEU A 3 -60.50 -45.10 23.08
N ARG A 4 -60.05 -44.80 21.87
CA ARG A 4 -58.69 -44.27 21.62
C ARG A 4 -58.70 -42.74 21.71
N TYR A 5 -57.91 -42.23 22.61
CA TYR A 5 -57.64 -40.80 22.75
C TYR A 5 -56.68 -40.40 21.64
N VAL A 6 -57.08 -39.44 20.77
CA VAL A 6 -56.25 -38.84 19.73
C VAL A 6 -55.80 -37.49 20.29
N GLY A 7 -54.53 -37.41 20.68
CA GLY A 7 -53.93 -36.16 21.11
C GLY A 7 -53.65 -35.21 19.96
N PRO A 8 -53.59 -33.89 20.19
CA PRO A 8 -53.40 -32.89 19.15
C PRO A 8 -52.01 -32.98 18.51
N LYS A 9 -51.95 -32.89 17.15
CA LYS A 9 -50.71 -32.86 16.37
C LYS A 9 -49.84 -31.66 16.75
N PRO A 10 -48.52 -31.81 16.86
CA PRO A 10 -47.62 -30.69 17.15
C PRO A 10 -47.62 -29.68 16.00
N ARG A 11 -47.87 -28.41 16.32
CA ARG A 11 -47.73 -27.26 15.42
C ARG A 11 -46.28 -27.17 14.96
N LYS A 12 -46.00 -27.17 13.66
CA LYS A 12 -44.71 -26.82 13.08
C LYS A 12 -44.34 -25.39 13.52
N ARG A 13 -43.43 -25.23 14.45
CA ARG A 13 -42.72 -23.98 14.71
C ARG A 13 -41.84 -23.66 13.49
N TYR A 14 -42.15 -22.58 12.80
CA TYR A 14 -41.29 -22.04 11.76
C TYR A 14 -40.03 -21.51 12.41
N PHE A 15 -38.90 -22.18 12.17
CA PHE A 15 -37.56 -21.76 12.53
C PHE A 15 -37.06 -20.69 11.52
N PHE A 16 -37.64 -19.49 11.53
CA PHE A 16 -37.23 -18.38 10.66
C PHE A 16 -36.29 -17.38 11.36
N GLY A 17 -35.98 -17.56 12.66
CA GLY A 17 -35.18 -16.60 13.43
C GLY A 17 -33.70 -16.96 13.62
N ILE A 18 -33.27 -18.22 13.34
CA ILE A 18 -31.91 -18.66 13.70
C ILE A 18 -30.92 -18.52 12.53
N PHE A 19 -31.41 -18.43 11.29
CA PHE A 19 -30.52 -18.26 10.12
C PHE A 19 -30.11 -16.82 9.89
N ALA A 20 -30.94 -15.84 10.24
CA ALA A 20 -30.63 -14.42 10.09
C ALA A 20 -29.53 -13.98 11.09
N ASP A 21 -29.55 -14.48 12.33
CA ASP A 21 -28.52 -14.15 13.32
C ASP A 21 -27.14 -14.78 13.01
N ARG A 22 -27.11 -15.96 12.37
CA ARG A 22 -25.83 -16.59 11.98
C ARG A 22 -25.16 -15.94 10.78
N GLU A 23 -25.88 -15.29 9.87
CA GLU A 23 -25.31 -14.54 8.76
C GLU A 23 -24.83 -13.15 9.21
N MET A 24 -25.55 -12.49 10.13
CA MET A 24 -25.13 -11.20 10.68
C MET A 24 -23.84 -11.30 11.52
N ASP A 25 -23.60 -12.41 12.19
CA ASP A 25 -22.36 -12.66 12.96
C ASP A 25 -21.11 -12.85 12.06
N LYS A 26 -21.30 -13.09 10.77
CA LYS A 26 -20.22 -13.26 9.77
C LYS A 26 -19.92 -12.01 8.94
N MET A 27 -20.74 -10.97 9.03
CA MET A 27 -20.53 -9.76 8.24
C MET A 27 -19.43 -8.88 8.83
N TYR A 28 -18.47 -8.49 8.00
CA TYR A 28 -17.46 -7.50 8.34
C TYR A 28 -18.03 -6.08 8.24
N ASP A 29 -17.41 -5.15 8.96
CA ASP A 29 -17.67 -3.73 8.71
C ASP A 29 -16.96 -3.29 7.43
N VAL A 30 -15.70 -3.74 7.25
CA VAL A 30 -14.89 -3.35 6.09
C VAL A 30 -14.15 -4.56 5.49
N ILE A 31 -14.22 -4.67 4.17
CA ILE A 31 -13.31 -5.49 3.37
C ILE A 31 -12.21 -4.60 2.81
N ILE A 32 -10.95 -5.01 2.96
CA ILE A 32 -9.79 -4.38 2.34
C ILE A 32 -9.20 -5.36 1.34
N VAL A 33 -9.14 -4.98 0.07
CA VAL A 33 -8.52 -5.76 -1.00
C VAL A 33 -7.12 -5.25 -1.27
N GLY A 34 -6.12 -6.03 -0.85
CA GLY A 34 -4.69 -5.74 -0.98
C GLY A 34 -4.01 -5.48 0.36
N GLY A 35 -2.92 -6.23 0.62
CA GLY A 35 -2.08 -6.15 1.82
C GLY A 35 -0.84 -5.26 1.64
N GLY A 36 -0.86 -4.30 0.72
CA GLY A 36 0.18 -3.28 0.57
C GLY A 36 0.05 -2.13 1.58
N PRO A 37 0.92 -1.08 1.50
CA PRO A 37 0.90 0.02 2.47
C PRO A 37 -0.48 0.65 2.68
N ALA A 38 -1.23 0.91 1.60
CA ALA A 38 -2.57 1.49 1.71
C ALA A 38 -3.53 0.58 2.50
N GLY A 39 -3.52 -0.74 2.23
CA GLY A 39 -4.36 -1.70 2.96
C GLY A 39 -3.94 -1.84 4.42
N ILE A 40 -2.63 -1.89 4.71
CA ILE A 40 -2.09 -1.97 6.06
C ILE A 40 -2.50 -0.76 6.88
N PHE A 41 -2.28 0.47 6.38
CA PHE A 41 -2.65 1.69 7.09
C PHE A 41 -4.16 1.82 7.28
N SER A 42 -4.95 1.43 6.27
CA SER A 42 -6.41 1.35 6.42
C SER A 42 -6.82 0.40 7.55
N ALA A 43 -6.21 -0.77 7.61
CA ALA A 43 -6.50 -1.74 8.66
C ALA A 43 -6.10 -1.25 10.05
N LEU A 44 -4.93 -0.63 10.20
CA LEU A 44 -4.48 -0.04 11.47
C LEU A 44 -5.48 0.97 12.01
N GLU A 45 -5.98 1.89 11.15
CA GLU A 45 -6.92 2.91 11.58
C GLU A 45 -8.32 2.35 11.87
N LEU A 46 -8.82 1.46 11.02
CA LEU A 46 -10.16 0.89 11.18
C LEU A 46 -10.25 -0.03 12.39
N THR A 47 -9.22 -0.84 12.65
CA THR A 47 -9.18 -1.69 13.85
C THR A 47 -9.01 -0.88 15.13
N LYS A 48 -8.27 0.23 15.08
CA LYS A 48 -8.19 1.20 16.19
C LYS A 48 -9.54 1.85 16.50
N ALA A 49 -10.37 2.06 15.47
CA ALA A 49 -11.75 2.52 15.62
C ALA A 49 -12.74 1.42 16.05
N GLY A 50 -12.29 0.19 16.30
CA GLY A 50 -13.11 -0.93 16.73
C GLY A 50 -13.93 -1.60 15.63
N MET A 51 -13.62 -1.35 14.36
CA MET A 51 -14.32 -1.95 13.24
C MET A 51 -13.86 -3.39 13.00
N LYS A 52 -14.79 -4.26 12.60
CA LYS A 52 -14.52 -5.65 12.19
C LYS A 52 -14.02 -5.68 10.75
N VAL A 53 -12.73 -5.92 10.58
CA VAL A 53 -12.02 -5.81 9.29
C VAL A 53 -11.56 -7.17 8.78
N VAL A 54 -11.65 -7.39 7.47
CA VAL A 54 -10.94 -8.45 6.77
C VAL A 54 -10.04 -7.85 5.69
N ILE A 55 -8.78 -8.32 5.64
CA ILE A 55 -7.82 -7.98 4.59
C ILE A 55 -7.64 -9.20 3.71
N ILE A 56 -7.77 -9.00 2.40
CA ILE A 56 -7.64 -10.08 1.40
C ILE A 56 -6.44 -9.74 0.51
N GLU A 57 -5.40 -10.56 0.61
CA GLU A 57 -4.15 -10.40 -0.13
C GLU A 57 -3.88 -11.64 -1.00
N LYS A 58 -3.66 -11.43 -2.30
CA LYS A 58 -3.43 -12.52 -3.25
C LYS A 58 -2.08 -13.20 -3.10
N GLY A 59 -1.09 -12.49 -2.57
CA GLY A 59 0.26 -13.01 -2.37
C GLY A 59 0.46 -13.63 -0.98
N ARG A 60 1.72 -13.94 -0.68
CA ARG A 60 2.11 -14.64 0.55
C ARG A 60 2.17 -13.73 1.77
N PRO A 61 2.03 -14.30 2.99
CA PRO A 61 2.38 -13.60 4.21
C PRO A 61 3.87 -13.25 4.19
N ILE A 62 4.28 -12.24 4.96
CA ILE A 62 5.64 -11.68 4.88
C ILE A 62 6.71 -12.75 5.11
N GLU A 63 6.47 -13.71 5.99
CA GLU A 63 7.42 -14.78 6.37
C GLU A 63 7.66 -15.78 5.25
N LYS A 64 6.76 -15.86 4.28
CA LYS A 64 6.83 -16.83 3.16
C LYS A 64 7.15 -16.16 1.82
N ARG A 65 7.37 -14.84 1.83
CA ARG A 65 7.76 -14.11 0.62
C ARG A 65 9.24 -14.34 0.33
N HIS A 66 9.53 -14.90 -0.81
CA HIS A 66 10.89 -15.19 -1.24
C HIS A 66 11.00 -15.14 -2.76
N CYS A 67 12.00 -14.41 -3.27
CA CYS A 67 12.28 -14.38 -4.70
C CYS A 67 13.50 -15.24 -5.03
N PRO A 68 13.35 -16.30 -5.80
CA PRO A 68 14.46 -17.21 -6.12
C PRO A 68 15.45 -16.62 -7.14
N GLN A 69 15.22 -15.38 -7.62
CA GLN A 69 16.08 -14.77 -8.63
C GLN A 69 17.54 -14.61 -8.16
N ALA A 70 17.75 -14.30 -6.87
CA ALA A 70 19.09 -14.14 -6.33
C ALA A 70 19.89 -15.45 -6.40
N GLU A 71 19.23 -16.59 -6.15
CA GLU A 71 19.85 -17.91 -6.16
C GLU A 71 20.01 -18.46 -7.58
N LEU A 72 18.97 -18.29 -8.41
CA LEU A 72 18.91 -18.86 -9.76
C LEU A 72 19.50 -17.94 -10.83
N GLN A 73 19.93 -16.74 -10.48
CA GLN A 73 20.46 -15.70 -11.40
C GLN A 73 19.52 -15.35 -12.57
N LYS A 74 18.23 -15.74 -12.46
CA LYS A 74 17.21 -15.45 -13.45
C LYS A 74 15.82 -15.40 -12.85
N CYS A 75 14.95 -14.56 -13.42
CA CYS A 75 13.54 -14.51 -13.05
C CYS A 75 12.79 -15.73 -13.58
N VAL A 76 12.15 -16.49 -12.69
CA VAL A 76 11.34 -17.69 -13.03
C VAL A 76 9.86 -17.38 -13.22
N ARG A 77 9.47 -16.11 -13.17
CA ARG A 77 8.08 -15.63 -13.37
C ARG A 77 7.07 -16.32 -12.46
N CYS A 78 7.36 -16.34 -11.15
CA CYS A 78 6.48 -16.91 -10.12
C CYS A 78 5.06 -16.33 -10.22
N LYS A 79 4.07 -17.15 -9.86
CA LYS A 79 2.66 -16.73 -9.77
C LYS A 79 2.07 -17.18 -8.43
N PRO A 80 1.76 -16.26 -7.50
CA PRO A 80 2.03 -14.81 -7.54
C PRO A 80 3.52 -14.46 -7.46
N CYS A 81 3.90 -13.29 -7.96
CA CYS A 81 5.26 -12.78 -7.87
C CYS A 81 5.53 -12.26 -6.46
N ASP A 82 6.45 -12.85 -5.72
CA ASP A 82 6.72 -12.49 -4.33
C ASP A 82 7.37 -11.10 -4.16
N ILE A 83 7.97 -10.52 -5.22
CA ILE A 83 8.44 -9.13 -5.17
C ILE A 83 7.27 -8.16 -5.27
N MET A 84 6.28 -8.44 -6.12
CA MET A 84 5.21 -7.50 -6.43
C MET A 84 3.97 -7.64 -5.56
N CYS A 85 3.68 -8.86 -5.08
CA CYS A 85 2.50 -9.17 -4.26
C CYS A 85 2.88 -9.82 -2.93
N GLY A 86 1.94 -9.80 -2.01
CA GLY A 86 2.06 -10.31 -0.67
C GLY A 86 2.03 -9.21 0.37
N TRP A 87 2.06 -9.60 1.62
CA TRP A 87 2.01 -8.66 2.74
C TRP A 87 3.14 -7.61 2.65
N GLY A 88 2.77 -6.33 2.77
CA GLY A 88 3.67 -5.20 2.55
C GLY A 88 3.74 -4.72 1.09
N GLY A 89 3.11 -5.44 0.14
CA GLY A 89 3.12 -5.07 -1.28
C GLY A 89 4.52 -5.08 -1.89
N ALA A 90 4.73 -4.34 -2.98
CA ALA A 90 6.04 -4.21 -3.64
C ALA A 90 7.08 -3.48 -2.75
N GLY A 91 6.63 -2.67 -1.79
CA GLY A 91 7.50 -1.95 -0.85
C GLY A 91 8.31 -2.86 0.08
N ALA A 92 7.87 -4.10 0.33
CA ALA A 92 8.56 -5.04 1.20
C ALA A 92 9.95 -5.47 0.67
N PHE A 93 10.20 -5.34 -0.63
CA PHE A 93 11.47 -5.65 -1.28
C PHE A 93 12.19 -4.41 -1.79
N SER A 94 11.75 -3.24 -1.37
CA SER A 94 12.46 -1.99 -1.64
C SER A 94 13.40 -1.66 -0.47
N ASP A 95 14.26 -0.68 -0.68
CA ASP A 95 15.09 -0.10 0.37
C ASP A 95 14.31 0.73 1.40
N GLY A 96 12.99 0.86 1.21
CA GLY A 96 12.07 1.45 2.19
C GLY A 96 12.34 2.93 2.47
N LYS A 97 12.31 3.76 1.44
CA LYS A 97 12.44 5.21 1.58
C LYS A 97 11.09 5.85 1.89
N LEU A 98 11.00 6.54 3.02
CA LEU A 98 9.87 7.42 3.34
C LEU A 98 10.26 8.86 3.03
N THR A 99 9.56 9.46 2.09
CA THR A 99 9.74 10.87 1.72
C THR A 99 8.94 11.75 2.68
N LEU A 100 9.63 12.59 3.47
CA LEU A 100 9.05 13.43 4.52
C LEU A 100 8.84 14.87 4.06
N THR A 101 8.38 15.04 2.83
CA THR A 101 8.13 16.34 2.22
C THR A 101 6.98 16.28 1.23
N THR A 102 6.37 17.42 0.93
CA THR A 102 5.34 17.59 -0.10
C THR A 102 5.90 18.08 -1.43
N GLU A 103 7.21 18.30 -1.53
CA GLU A 103 7.83 18.88 -2.75
C GLU A 103 7.95 17.85 -3.89
N TYR A 104 7.78 16.57 -3.60
CA TYR A 104 7.72 15.49 -4.57
C TYR A 104 7.18 14.20 -3.91
N GLY A 105 6.86 13.20 -4.72
CA GLY A 105 6.44 11.87 -4.23
C GLY A 105 4.94 11.59 -4.33
N GLY A 106 4.16 12.49 -4.92
CA GLY A 106 2.73 12.31 -5.15
C GLY A 106 2.05 13.62 -5.46
N TRP A 107 0.73 13.55 -5.69
CA TRP A 107 -0.11 14.70 -6.05
C TRP A 107 -1.28 14.86 -5.07
N LEU A 108 -1.11 14.45 -3.83
CA LEU A 108 -2.17 14.54 -2.83
C LEU A 108 -2.52 16.01 -2.49
N ASP A 109 -1.58 16.92 -2.72
CA ASP A 109 -1.77 18.37 -2.58
C ASP A 109 -2.65 19.00 -3.68
N GLU A 110 -2.98 18.27 -4.75
CA GLU A 110 -4.04 18.66 -5.70
C GLU A 110 -5.45 18.52 -5.07
N TYR A 111 -5.59 17.69 -4.05
CA TYR A 111 -6.88 17.39 -3.40
C TYR A 111 -6.99 17.97 -1.99
N LEU A 112 -5.86 18.19 -1.32
CA LEU A 112 -5.80 18.61 0.07
C LEU A 112 -4.79 19.75 0.26
N PRO A 113 -4.99 20.65 1.24
CA PRO A 113 -3.99 21.64 1.60
C PRO A 113 -2.65 20.99 1.95
N LYS A 114 -1.54 21.55 1.47
CA LYS A 114 -0.18 21.03 1.74
C LYS A 114 0.10 20.80 3.23
N ALA A 115 -0.43 21.65 4.10
CA ALA A 115 -0.29 21.50 5.55
C ALA A 115 -0.94 20.23 6.08
N ASP A 116 -2.06 19.80 5.51
CA ASP A 116 -2.74 18.58 5.92
C ASP A 116 -2.06 17.34 5.32
N VAL A 117 -1.57 17.43 4.09
CA VAL A 117 -0.73 16.38 3.49
C VAL A 117 0.53 16.16 4.35
N LEU A 118 1.18 17.22 4.80
CA LEU A 118 2.37 17.13 5.66
C LEU A 118 2.06 16.48 7.02
N LYS A 119 0.90 16.78 7.63
CA LYS A 119 0.44 16.10 8.85
C LYS A 119 0.26 14.59 8.62
N MET A 120 -0.31 14.20 7.48
CA MET A 120 -0.48 12.78 7.11
C MET A 120 0.86 12.09 6.90
N ILE A 121 1.83 12.77 6.26
CA ILE A 121 3.19 12.26 6.09
C ILE A 121 3.85 12.03 7.46
N HIS A 122 3.77 13.00 8.38
CA HIS A 122 4.30 12.85 9.73
C HIS A 122 3.62 11.70 10.49
N TYR A 123 2.30 11.62 10.40
CA TYR A 123 1.56 10.53 11.00
C TYR A 123 2.02 9.16 10.47
N ALA A 124 2.19 9.02 9.15
CA ALA A 124 2.70 7.79 8.57
C ALA A 124 4.12 7.46 9.07
N ASP A 125 4.99 8.45 9.14
CA ASP A 125 6.34 8.32 9.67
C ASP A 125 6.34 7.84 11.14
N GLU A 126 5.51 8.45 11.98
CA GLU A 126 5.33 8.04 13.38
C GLU A 126 4.87 6.58 13.52
N GLN A 127 3.98 6.11 12.63
CA GLN A 127 3.60 4.70 12.63
C GLN A 127 4.79 3.81 12.30
N TYR A 128 5.60 4.14 11.29
CA TYR A 128 6.79 3.36 10.98
C TYR A 128 7.81 3.35 12.15
N ILE A 129 7.99 4.48 12.83
CA ILE A 129 8.82 4.56 14.05
C ILE A 129 8.28 3.65 15.15
N LYS A 130 6.97 3.68 15.40
CA LYS A 130 6.29 2.82 16.39
C LYS A 130 6.57 1.34 16.15
N TYR A 131 6.69 0.91 14.89
CA TYR A 131 6.97 -0.48 14.51
C TYR A 131 8.44 -0.77 14.27
N GLY A 132 9.36 0.11 14.71
CA GLY A 132 10.80 -0.18 14.77
C GLY A 132 11.65 0.45 13.65
N SER A 133 11.12 1.44 12.93
CA SER A 133 11.93 2.18 11.96
C SER A 133 13.08 2.93 12.62
N PRO A 134 14.26 3.03 11.96
CA PRO A 134 15.35 3.89 12.42
C PRO A 134 14.91 5.35 12.62
N GLN A 135 15.47 6.00 13.65
CA GLN A 135 15.15 7.40 14.00
C GLN A 135 15.80 8.42 13.04
N LYS A 136 16.89 8.03 12.36
CA LYS A 136 17.67 8.93 11.52
C LYS A 136 16.86 9.44 10.33
N ILE A 137 16.90 10.75 10.11
CA ILE A 137 16.39 11.44 8.92
C ILE A 137 17.58 11.97 8.13
N TYR A 138 17.67 11.60 6.88
CA TYR A 138 18.63 12.15 5.95
C TYR A 138 18.10 13.49 5.43
N GLY A 139 18.98 14.48 5.27
CA GLY A 139 18.63 15.83 4.81
C GLY A 139 18.37 16.83 5.93
N ASP A 140 18.41 16.41 7.20
CA ASP A 140 18.39 17.33 8.36
C ASP A 140 19.80 17.75 8.78
N ASP A 141 20.80 16.89 8.53
CA ASP A 141 22.21 17.19 8.74
C ASP A 141 22.78 18.04 7.59
N PHE A 142 23.99 18.59 7.77
CA PHE A 142 24.78 19.26 6.72
C PHE A 142 24.09 20.47 6.06
N GLN A 143 23.44 21.31 6.84
CA GLN A 143 22.64 22.44 6.31
C GLN A 143 23.48 23.47 5.54
N ASP A 144 24.75 23.71 5.91
CA ASP A 144 25.63 24.63 5.21
C ASP A 144 26.12 24.02 3.87
N GLU A 145 26.43 22.75 3.85
CA GLU A 145 26.79 22.02 2.65
C GLU A 145 25.59 21.94 1.67
N ILE A 146 24.38 21.69 2.18
CA ILE A 146 23.14 21.74 1.38
C ILE A 146 22.93 23.14 0.78
N ARG A 147 23.19 24.20 1.55
CA ARG A 147 23.12 25.59 1.06
C ARG A 147 24.14 25.83 -0.06
N SER A 148 25.37 25.36 0.13
CA SER A 148 26.41 25.42 -0.90
C SER A 148 26.04 24.67 -2.16
N LEU A 149 25.50 23.44 -2.00
CA LEU A 149 25.01 22.65 -3.13
C LEU A 149 23.88 23.36 -3.90
N LYS A 150 22.92 23.97 -3.18
CA LYS A 150 21.86 24.78 -3.82
C LYS A 150 22.43 25.92 -4.65
N GLN A 151 23.42 26.66 -4.12
CA GLN A 151 24.05 27.78 -4.85
C GLN A 151 24.79 27.27 -6.10
N ARG A 152 25.54 26.17 -5.98
CA ARG A 152 26.25 25.56 -7.10
C ARG A 152 25.29 25.04 -8.16
N SER A 153 24.19 24.41 -7.74
CA SER A 153 23.14 23.94 -8.63
C SER A 153 22.51 25.10 -9.41
N ALA A 154 22.15 26.19 -8.71
CA ALA A 154 21.56 27.37 -9.32
C ALA A 154 22.51 28.04 -10.34
N ALA A 155 23.83 28.06 -10.07
CA ALA A 155 24.83 28.55 -11.01
C ALA A 155 24.96 27.69 -12.30
N ALA A 156 24.45 26.46 -12.26
CA ALA A 156 24.40 25.54 -13.40
C ALA A 156 22.99 25.39 -14.02
N ASP A 157 22.09 26.35 -13.79
CA ASP A 157 20.69 26.31 -14.23
C ASP A 157 19.91 25.11 -13.68
N LEU A 158 20.34 24.56 -12.53
CA LEU A 158 19.68 23.43 -11.86
C LEU A 158 19.02 23.89 -10.55
N GLN A 159 17.90 23.30 -10.23
CA GLN A 159 17.24 23.50 -8.94
C GLN A 159 17.47 22.25 -8.07
N LEU A 160 18.20 22.37 -6.96
CA LEU A 160 18.29 21.31 -5.95
C LEU A 160 17.09 21.39 -5.02
N ILE A 161 16.32 20.32 -4.93
CA ILE A 161 15.28 20.11 -3.92
C ILE A 161 15.86 19.21 -2.83
N PRO A 162 16.12 19.71 -1.63
CA PRO A 162 16.57 18.89 -0.53
C PRO A 162 15.48 17.89 -0.14
N ALA A 163 15.86 16.64 -0.01
CA ALA A 163 14.96 15.58 0.38
C ALA A 163 15.16 15.27 1.87
N ARG A 164 14.08 15.37 2.64
CA ARG A 164 14.04 14.77 3.98
C ARG A 164 13.55 13.34 3.82
N ILE A 165 14.40 12.36 4.13
CA ILE A 165 14.14 10.96 3.89
C ILE A 165 14.43 10.17 5.15
N ARG A 166 13.47 9.34 5.57
CA ARG A 166 13.74 8.22 6.48
C ARG A 166 14.00 6.98 5.66
N HIS A 167 15.13 6.36 5.87
CA HIS A 167 15.50 5.12 5.20
C HIS A 167 15.29 3.95 6.17
N LEU A 168 14.38 3.05 5.82
CA LEU A 168 14.07 1.89 6.65
C LEU A 168 15.21 0.86 6.59
N GLY A 169 15.79 0.67 5.41
CA GLY A 169 16.70 -0.41 5.10
C GLY A 169 15.96 -1.71 4.78
N THR A 170 16.49 -2.48 3.86
CA THR A 170 15.86 -3.72 3.38
C THR A 170 15.61 -4.72 4.52
N ASP A 171 16.56 -4.89 5.41
CA ASP A 171 16.48 -5.84 6.54
C ASP A 171 15.43 -5.42 7.57
N ASN A 172 15.34 -4.11 7.85
CA ASN A 172 14.36 -3.58 8.80
C ASN A 172 12.94 -3.58 8.22
N ALA A 173 12.79 -3.43 6.90
CA ALA A 173 11.48 -3.43 6.25
C ALA A 173 10.70 -4.72 6.56
N TYR A 174 11.36 -5.87 6.55
CA TYR A 174 10.75 -7.15 6.95
C TYR A 174 10.23 -7.10 8.40
N SER A 175 11.08 -6.71 9.34
CA SER A 175 10.75 -6.69 10.78
C SER A 175 9.60 -5.73 11.08
N ILE A 176 9.60 -4.56 10.46
CA ILE A 176 8.53 -3.56 10.60
C ILE A 176 7.21 -4.09 10.04
N LEU A 177 7.21 -4.65 8.82
CA LEU A 177 6.01 -5.19 8.20
C LEU A 177 5.47 -6.41 8.95
N LYS A 178 6.35 -7.22 9.54
CA LYS A 178 5.97 -8.34 10.41
C LYS A 178 5.30 -7.84 11.69
N ALA A 179 5.87 -6.84 12.35
CA ALA A 179 5.28 -6.24 13.55
C ALA A 179 3.90 -5.60 13.28
N MET A 180 3.73 -4.93 12.13
CA MET A 180 2.44 -4.43 11.69
C MET A 180 1.44 -5.57 11.44
N SER A 181 1.88 -6.66 10.80
CA SER A 181 1.05 -7.84 10.57
C SER A 181 0.54 -8.45 11.88
N ASP A 182 1.44 -8.61 12.85
CA ASP A 182 1.12 -9.21 14.15
C ASP A 182 0.14 -8.35 14.97
N ASP A 183 0.29 -7.03 14.95
CA ASP A 183 -0.66 -6.13 15.63
C ASP A 183 -2.05 -6.17 14.96
N ILE A 184 -2.10 -6.14 13.62
CA ILE A 184 -3.37 -6.21 12.88
C ILE A 184 -4.05 -7.57 13.08
N ALA A 185 -3.31 -8.67 13.03
CA ALA A 185 -3.84 -10.03 13.17
C ALA A 185 -4.54 -10.30 14.52
N GLN A 186 -4.24 -9.48 15.54
CA GLN A 186 -4.95 -9.56 16.83
C GLN A 186 -6.36 -8.96 16.77
N LYS A 187 -6.69 -8.16 15.76
CA LYS A 187 -7.89 -7.33 15.69
C LYS A 187 -8.68 -7.47 14.39
N ALA A 188 -8.08 -8.08 13.36
CA ALA A 188 -8.66 -8.25 12.03
C ALA A 188 -8.31 -9.61 11.46
N ASP A 189 -9.14 -10.08 10.53
CA ASP A 189 -8.84 -11.27 9.74
C ASP A 189 -7.89 -10.91 8.60
N ILE A 190 -6.77 -11.63 8.48
CA ILE A 190 -5.84 -11.50 7.36
C ILE A 190 -5.88 -12.78 6.54
N ARG A 191 -6.34 -12.67 5.28
CA ARG A 191 -6.40 -13.77 4.33
C ARG A 191 -5.37 -13.56 3.24
N THR A 192 -4.22 -14.19 3.38
CA THR A 192 -3.18 -14.23 2.34
C THR A 192 -3.40 -15.40 1.39
N LEU A 193 -2.71 -15.41 0.23
CA LEU A 193 -2.91 -16.39 -0.84
C LEU A 193 -4.37 -16.49 -1.29
N THR A 194 -5.12 -15.41 -1.13
CA THR A 194 -6.55 -15.31 -1.41
C THR A 194 -6.79 -14.23 -2.44
N MET A 195 -7.32 -14.61 -3.59
CA MET A 195 -7.52 -13.70 -4.72
C MET A 195 -8.99 -13.29 -4.83
N VAL A 196 -9.24 -12.00 -4.87
CA VAL A 196 -10.54 -11.44 -5.25
C VAL A 196 -10.65 -11.44 -6.76
N GLU A 197 -11.68 -12.08 -7.30
CA GLU A 197 -11.99 -12.09 -8.73
C GLU A 197 -12.92 -10.93 -9.10
N GLU A 198 -13.94 -10.67 -8.27
CA GLU A 198 -14.95 -9.68 -8.57
C GLU A 198 -15.33 -8.83 -7.37
N ILE A 199 -15.63 -7.55 -7.63
CA ILE A 199 -16.27 -6.62 -6.70
C ILE A 199 -17.74 -6.47 -7.10
N VAL A 200 -18.64 -6.70 -6.15
CA VAL A 200 -20.08 -6.50 -6.33
C VAL A 200 -20.54 -5.41 -5.35
N PRO A 201 -20.74 -4.16 -5.82
CA PRO A 201 -21.23 -3.09 -4.95
C PRO A 201 -22.64 -3.38 -4.45
N GLY A 202 -22.89 -3.10 -3.18
CA GLY A 202 -24.25 -3.06 -2.64
C GLY A 202 -25.01 -1.86 -3.22
N LYS A 203 -26.30 -2.04 -3.47
CA LYS A 203 -27.22 -0.99 -3.88
C LYS A 203 -28.18 -0.66 -2.73
N ASP A 204 -28.63 0.59 -2.66
CA ASP A 204 -29.66 1.04 -1.72
C ASP A 204 -29.39 0.66 -0.24
N GLY A 205 -28.13 0.79 0.19
CA GLY A 205 -27.71 0.47 1.56
C GLY A 205 -27.42 -1.02 1.81
N ALA A 206 -27.50 -1.87 0.79
CA ALA A 206 -27.08 -3.27 0.90
C ALA A 206 -25.55 -3.38 1.06
N ALA A 207 -25.10 -4.49 1.66
CA ALA A 207 -23.69 -4.77 1.82
C ALA A 207 -22.96 -4.92 0.47
N HIS A 208 -21.72 -4.41 0.42
CA HIS A 208 -20.80 -4.73 -0.67
C HIS A 208 -20.32 -6.17 -0.54
N LYS A 209 -20.02 -6.81 -1.66
CA LYS A 209 -19.48 -8.16 -1.68
C LYS A 209 -18.21 -8.23 -2.52
N VAL A 210 -17.35 -9.16 -2.17
CA VAL A 210 -16.28 -9.64 -3.05
C VAL A 210 -16.47 -11.13 -3.30
N ILE A 211 -16.21 -11.54 -4.53
CA ILE A 211 -16.20 -12.95 -4.93
C ILE A 211 -14.73 -13.36 -5.02
N LEU A 212 -14.37 -14.37 -4.27
CA LEU A 212 -13.01 -14.93 -4.27
C LEU A 212 -12.84 -15.92 -5.40
N LYS A 213 -11.60 -16.15 -5.78
CA LYS A 213 -11.26 -17.27 -6.67
C LYS A 213 -11.70 -18.57 -6.02
N GLY A 214 -12.62 -19.27 -6.67
CA GLY A 214 -13.26 -20.48 -6.14
C GLY A 214 -14.71 -20.29 -5.69
N GLY A 215 -15.25 -19.06 -5.79
CA GLY A 215 -16.67 -18.76 -5.64
C GLY A 215 -17.13 -18.41 -4.21
N GLU A 216 -16.22 -18.39 -3.21
CA GLU A 216 -16.57 -17.91 -1.87
C GLU A 216 -16.93 -16.42 -1.94
N GLU A 217 -18.01 -16.03 -1.26
CA GLU A 217 -18.43 -14.63 -1.12
C GLU A 217 -18.14 -14.10 0.28
N ILE A 218 -17.64 -12.87 0.36
CA ILE A 218 -17.45 -12.14 1.61
C ILE A 218 -18.20 -10.83 1.50
N SER A 219 -18.95 -10.48 2.54
CA SER A 219 -19.79 -9.27 2.59
C SER A 219 -19.34 -8.30 3.68
N ALA A 220 -19.42 -6.99 3.40
CA ALA A 220 -19.17 -5.93 4.37
C ALA A 220 -19.97 -4.67 4.05
N LYS A 221 -20.11 -3.78 5.05
CA LYS A 221 -20.73 -2.46 4.86
C LYS A 221 -19.90 -1.56 3.95
N TYR A 222 -18.58 -1.64 4.04
CA TYR A 222 -17.64 -0.83 3.26
C TYR A 222 -16.61 -1.70 2.57
N LEU A 223 -16.09 -1.21 1.45
CA LEU A 223 -15.05 -1.87 0.67
C LEU A 223 -13.95 -0.87 0.30
N ILE A 224 -12.71 -1.23 0.61
CA ILE A 224 -11.51 -0.49 0.21
C ILE A 224 -10.75 -1.34 -0.79
N ALA A 225 -10.56 -0.82 -2.00
CA ALA A 225 -9.75 -1.48 -3.02
C ALA A 225 -8.37 -0.82 -3.09
N ALA A 226 -7.35 -1.56 -2.67
CA ALA A 226 -5.94 -1.13 -2.64
C ALA A 226 -5.02 -2.14 -3.35
N PRO A 227 -5.31 -2.51 -4.63
CA PRO A 227 -4.68 -3.65 -5.31
C PRO A 227 -3.22 -3.40 -5.72
N GLY A 228 -2.71 -2.18 -5.58
CA GLY A 228 -1.36 -1.82 -5.98
C GLY A 228 -1.11 -1.98 -7.49
N ARG A 229 0.16 -1.92 -7.90
CA ARG A 229 0.57 -1.98 -9.32
C ARG A 229 0.26 -3.32 -9.96
N GLU A 230 0.49 -4.41 -9.24
CA GLU A 230 0.26 -5.77 -9.72
C GLU A 230 -1.24 -6.06 -9.93
N GLY A 231 -2.11 -5.38 -9.20
CA GLY A 231 -3.56 -5.48 -9.36
C GLY A 231 -4.16 -4.45 -10.33
N ALA A 232 -3.35 -3.63 -10.99
CA ALA A 232 -3.84 -2.51 -11.81
C ALA A 232 -4.76 -2.96 -12.96
N GLU A 233 -4.40 -4.00 -13.69
CA GLU A 233 -5.23 -4.53 -14.79
C GLU A 233 -6.55 -5.12 -14.28
N TRP A 234 -6.48 -5.89 -13.20
CA TRP A 234 -7.68 -6.39 -12.54
C TRP A 234 -8.59 -5.25 -12.09
N PHE A 235 -8.04 -4.23 -11.45
CA PHE A 235 -8.81 -3.09 -10.96
C PHE A 235 -9.40 -2.27 -12.12
N ARG A 236 -8.66 -2.10 -13.21
CA ARG A 236 -9.18 -1.49 -14.42
C ARG A 236 -10.39 -2.25 -14.97
N ALA A 237 -10.32 -3.58 -15.01
CA ALA A 237 -11.45 -4.40 -15.44
C ALA A 237 -12.66 -4.24 -14.51
N GLN A 238 -12.45 -4.20 -13.17
CA GLN A 238 -13.52 -3.91 -12.23
C GLN A 238 -14.11 -2.51 -12.44
N ALA A 239 -13.28 -1.48 -12.55
CA ALA A 239 -13.71 -0.10 -12.78
C ALA A 239 -14.54 0.02 -14.07
N THR A 240 -14.10 -0.61 -15.17
CA THR A 240 -14.86 -0.66 -16.43
C THR A 240 -16.22 -1.32 -16.24
N LYS A 241 -16.28 -2.48 -15.57
CA LYS A 241 -17.52 -3.18 -15.27
C LYS A 241 -18.49 -2.35 -14.42
N LEU A 242 -17.96 -1.55 -13.51
CA LEU A 242 -18.71 -0.67 -12.63
C LEU A 242 -19.08 0.68 -13.27
N GLY A 243 -18.64 0.94 -14.49
CA GLY A 243 -18.91 2.20 -15.20
C GLY A 243 -18.18 3.40 -14.59
N LEU A 244 -17.06 3.19 -13.86
CA LEU A 244 -16.28 4.27 -13.27
C LEU A 244 -15.44 4.97 -14.35
N PRO A 245 -15.39 6.32 -14.35
CA PRO A 245 -14.55 7.05 -15.29
C PRO A 245 -13.07 6.79 -14.98
N MET A 246 -12.28 6.63 -16.03
CA MET A 246 -10.84 6.42 -15.92
C MET A 246 -10.10 7.33 -16.89
N THR A 247 -8.97 7.87 -16.45
CA THR A 247 -8.04 8.66 -17.26
C THR A 247 -6.65 8.03 -17.23
N ASN A 248 -5.90 8.23 -18.30
CA ASN A 248 -4.50 7.83 -18.31
C ASN A 248 -3.66 8.87 -17.58
N ASN A 249 -2.81 8.41 -16.69
CA ASN A 249 -1.80 9.26 -16.08
C ASN A 249 -0.62 9.45 -17.03
N SER A 250 0.10 10.56 -16.88
CA SER A 250 1.40 10.75 -17.50
C SER A 250 2.41 9.74 -16.99
N VAL A 251 3.44 9.46 -17.80
CA VAL A 251 4.56 8.59 -17.44
C VAL A 251 5.86 9.36 -17.53
N ASP A 252 6.79 9.09 -16.62
CA ASP A 252 8.16 9.56 -16.75
C ASP A 252 8.95 8.61 -17.66
N ILE A 253 9.65 9.17 -18.63
CA ILE A 253 10.60 8.45 -19.46
C ILE A 253 12.00 8.93 -19.09
N GLY A 254 12.91 8.02 -18.84
CA GLY A 254 14.27 8.37 -18.44
C GLY A 254 15.29 7.32 -18.82
N VAL A 255 16.55 7.65 -18.58
CA VAL A 255 17.69 6.77 -18.77
C VAL A 255 18.39 6.51 -17.44
N ARG A 256 18.92 5.32 -17.28
CA ARG A 256 19.83 5.00 -16.17
C ARG A 256 21.23 5.49 -16.55
N VAL A 257 21.84 6.28 -15.67
CA VAL A 257 23.20 6.76 -15.82
C VAL A 257 24.05 6.15 -14.71
N GLU A 258 25.15 5.52 -15.07
CA GLU A 258 26.13 4.96 -14.17
C GLU A 258 27.46 5.71 -14.34
N LEU A 259 28.06 6.09 -13.23
CA LEU A 259 29.36 6.79 -13.19
C LEU A 259 30.12 6.40 -11.90
N PRO A 260 31.44 6.58 -11.86
CA PRO A 260 32.21 6.33 -10.64
C PRO A 260 31.66 7.12 -9.45
N ALA A 261 31.55 6.45 -8.29
CA ALA A 261 30.96 7.02 -7.08
C ALA A 261 31.65 8.32 -6.66
N GLU A 262 32.97 8.40 -6.83
CA GLU A 262 33.81 9.55 -6.47
C GLU A 262 33.39 10.84 -7.17
N ILE A 263 32.81 10.76 -8.39
CA ILE A 263 32.32 11.92 -9.13
C ILE A 263 31.10 12.52 -8.45
N PHE A 264 30.22 11.67 -7.91
CA PHE A 264 28.98 12.08 -7.27
C PHE A 264 29.08 12.21 -5.74
N ALA A 265 30.15 11.70 -5.10
CA ALA A 265 30.38 11.76 -3.67
C ALA A 265 30.17 13.18 -3.06
N PRO A 266 30.63 14.27 -3.69
CA PRO A 266 30.37 15.62 -3.17
C PRO A 266 28.89 16.00 -3.06
N ILE A 267 28.01 15.24 -3.68
CA ILE A 267 26.56 15.43 -3.59
C ILE A 267 25.94 14.35 -2.70
N THR A 268 26.26 13.07 -2.95
CA THR A 268 25.63 11.95 -2.26
C THR A 268 26.05 11.81 -0.80
N ASP A 269 27.23 12.29 -0.42
CA ASP A 269 27.67 12.32 0.97
C ASP A 269 26.93 13.39 1.80
N VAL A 270 26.40 14.41 1.16
CA VAL A 270 25.64 15.50 1.79
C VAL A 270 24.12 15.23 1.78
N VAL A 271 23.60 14.80 0.64
CA VAL A 271 22.18 14.48 0.45
C VAL A 271 22.04 13.06 -0.06
N TYR A 272 21.36 12.22 0.70
CA TYR A 272 21.18 10.79 0.37
C TYR A 272 20.57 10.58 -1.02
N GLU A 273 19.61 11.42 -1.39
CA GLU A 273 18.98 11.42 -2.70
C GLU A 273 18.85 12.86 -3.21
N SER A 274 19.66 13.24 -4.20
CA SER A 274 19.58 14.56 -4.79
C SER A 274 18.50 14.62 -5.85
N LYS A 275 17.52 15.50 -5.65
CA LYS A 275 16.54 15.90 -6.64
C LYS A 275 17.02 17.15 -7.33
N LEU A 276 17.69 17.00 -8.47
CA LEU A 276 18.06 18.11 -9.33
C LEU A 276 17.02 18.24 -10.43
N ILE A 277 16.45 19.41 -10.60
CA ILE A 277 15.49 19.73 -11.65
C ILE A 277 16.16 20.67 -12.65
N TYR A 278 15.95 20.40 -13.91
CA TYR A 278 16.35 21.22 -15.05
C TYR A 278 15.18 21.41 -16.01
N TYR A 279 15.00 22.61 -16.53
CA TYR A 279 14.04 22.88 -17.59
C TYR A 279 14.76 23.06 -18.92
N THR A 280 14.36 22.29 -19.93
CA THR A 280 15.02 22.34 -21.24
C THR A 280 14.78 23.67 -21.92
N LYS A 281 15.85 24.32 -22.46
CA LYS A 281 15.75 25.65 -23.07
C LYS A 281 14.86 25.71 -24.31
N LYS A 282 14.65 24.57 -25.00
CA LYS A 282 13.92 24.52 -26.26
C LYS A 282 12.42 24.27 -26.07
N PHE A 283 12.06 23.40 -25.13
CA PHE A 283 10.69 22.92 -24.99
C PHE A 283 10.09 23.17 -23.61
N ASP A 284 10.90 23.71 -22.67
CA ASP A 284 10.54 23.89 -21.27
C ASP A 284 10.12 22.61 -20.54
N ASP A 285 10.59 21.46 -21.07
CA ASP A 285 10.33 20.15 -20.45
C ASP A 285 11.11 20.03 -19.14
N GLN A 286 10.44 19.57 -18.11
CA GLN A 286 11.06 19.28 -16.84
C GLN A 286 11.83 17.96 -16.88
N VAL A 287 13.14 18.03 -16.65
CA VAL A 287 14.02 16.88 -16.45
C VAL A 287 14.46 16.85 -15.00
N ARG A 288 14.45 15.66 -14.39
CA ARG A 288 14.84 15.52 -12.98
C ARG A 288 15.69 14.27 -12.74
N THR A 289 16.61 14.35 -11.79
CA THR A 289 17.28 13.17 -11.26
C THR A 289 16.32 12.38 -10.36
N PHE A 290 16.43 11.06 -10.39
CA PHE A 290 15.52 10.18 -9.68
C PHE A 290 16.23 8.90 -9.23
N CYS A 291 15.90 8.38 -8.05
CA CYS A 291 16.41 7.11 -7.52
C CYS A 291 17.93 7.00 -7.55
N MET A 292 18.62 7.83 -6.78
CA MET A 292 20.06 7.68 -6.57
C MET A 292 20.37 6.40 -5.80
N ASN A 293 21.38 5.67 -6.26
CA ASN A 293 21.92 4.50 -5.58
C ASN A 293 23.44 4.66 -5.51
N PRO A 294 23.95 5.27 -4.43
CA PRO A 294 25.37 5.61 -4.32
C PRO A 294 26.31 4.41 -4.06
N TYR A 295 25.78 3.18 -3.89
CA TYR A 295 26.57 1.99 -3.57
C TYR A 295 26.25 0.82 -4.49
#